data_56ec414274fa5e59b564a9a7bf63a754
#
_entry.id   56ec414274fa5e59b564a9a7bf63a754
#
_cell.length_a   1.000
_cell.length_b   1.000
_cell.length_c   1.000
_cell.angle_alpha   90.00
_cell.angle_beta   90.00
_cell.angle_gamma   90.00
#
_symmetry.space_group_name_H-M   'P 1'
#
loop_
_entity.id
_entity.type
_entity.pdbx_description
1 polymer ?
#
loop_
_entity_poly.entity_id
_entity_poly.type
_entity_poly.pdbx_seq_one_letter_code
_entity_poly.pdbx_strand_id
1 'polypeptide(L)'
;MTQKTNAHTSEELKELQRYPLELKKQLTASRIRELDMKYDFYVSFSGGKDSAVAVDFTAKILKSLGRKRMYVLNINTGLEYLSVQRFVKLFCEYVSKKYDIEIILETAYPEMSFVDVIKQYGYPIISKEVSQCIYEARKGINPDGTLNGKYSYRYEKLNGTKLDKNGQLSQYNCPQYKFLLDSPIPVSHICCMKVKKDPAYVYEKRTGQIPLIATTCEESRNRKTAWLENGCNAFNCERPKSAPFSFWTNQDMLHYTYEEKMPIAGAYGSIAPKSAMNGQLNMFAELQVMDSCELCTTGCPRTGCVYCLFGITQDPDRILRLQEMEPKRADFVLRGGHFRESDGMWEPTKDGLGYWYVLDVLNENGIKVPYKNAELYRIAK
;
A
#
# COMPACT_ATOMS: atom_id res chain seq x y z
N MET A 1 15.51 -25.30 11.09
CA MET A 1 14.75 -24.41 10.16
C MET A 1 14.96 -24.96 8.77
N THR A 2 13.99 -25.67 8.22
CA THR A 2 14.01 -26.17 6.84
C THR A 2 14.07 -24.97 5.89
N GLN A 3 15.09 -24.88 5.04
CA GLN A 3 15.14 -23.89 3.96
C GLN A 3 13.90 -24.12 3.08
N LYS A 4 12.99 -23.16 3.08
CA LYS A 4 11.92 -23.11 2.07
C LYS A 4 12.62 -22.93 0.72
N THR A 5 12.63 -23.95 -0.11
CA THR A 5 13.02 -23.84 -1.51
C THR A 5 12.00 -22.98 -2.22
N ASN A 6 12.46 -21.92 -2.92
CA ASN A 6 11.58 -21.12 -3.76
C ASN A 6 10.99 -22.02 -4.85
N ALA A 7 9.67 -21.95 -5.05
CA ALA A 7 8.98 -22.66 -6.12
C ALA A 7 9.26 -22.02 -7.51
N HIS A 8 9.67 -20.73 -7.53
CA HIS A 8 9.93 -19.93 -8.73
C HIS A 8 11.23 -19.15 -8.62
N THR A 9 11.78 -18.76 -9.78
CA THR A 9 13.02 -17.99 -9.87
C THR A 9 12.78 -16.51 -10.21
N SER A 10 13.79 -15.67 -9.97
CA SER A 10 13.72 -14.26 -10.37
C SER A 10 13.77 -14.09 -11.88
N GLU A 11 14.37 -15.01 -12.59
CA GLU A 11 14.48 -15.07 -14.06
C GLU A 11 13.11 -15.35 -14.67
N GLU A 12 12.39 -16.35 -14.18
CA GLU A 12 11.00 -16.64 -14.58
C GLU A 12 10.08 -15.42 -14.38
N LEU A 13 10.20 -14.71 -13.25
CA LEU A 13 9.41 -13.50 -13.03
C LEU A 13 9.73 -12.43 -14.08
N LYS A 14 11.01 -12.19 -14.36
CA LYS A 14 11.44 -11.21 -15.37
C LYS A 14 10.94 -11.57 -16.77
N GLU A 15 10.93 -12.84 -17.09
CA GLU A 15 10.40 -13.34 -18.37
C GLU A 15 8.90 -13.06 -18.46
N LEU A 16 8.11 -13.43 -17.44
CA LEU A 16 6.68 -13.14 -17.38
C LEU A 16 6.38 -11.64 -17.49
N GLN A 17 7.21 -10.79 -16.85
CA GLN A 17 7.06 -9.35 -16.91
C GLN A 17 7.35 -8.74 -18.30
N ARG A 18 8.11 -9.43 -19.14
CA ARG A 18 8.40 -9.00 -20.53
C ARG A 18 7.35 -9.45 -21.55
N TYR A 19 6.46 -10.35 -21.18
CA TYR A 19 5.42 -10.79 -22.10
C TYR A 19 4.51 -9.61 -22.52
N PRO A 20 3.99 -9.64 -23.77
CA PRO A 20 2.96 -8.71 -24.21
C PRO A 20 1.74 -8.77 -23.28
N LEU A 21 1.03 -7.64 -23.13
CA LEU A 21 -0.12 -7.53 -22.23
C LEU A 21 -1.20 -8.58 -22.52
N GLU A 22 -1.45 -8.88 -23.81
CA GLU A 22 -2.42 -9.90 -24.21
C GLU A 22 -2.09 -11.30 -23.68
N LEU A 23 -0.81 -11.69 -23.70
CA LEU A 23 -0.39 -12.98 -23.13
C LEU A 23 -0.52 -12.96 -21.60
N LYS A 24 -0.18 -11.83 -20.95
CA LYS A 24 -0.39 -11.66 -19.51
C LYS A 24 -1.87 -11.76 -19.13
N LYS A 25 -2.78 -11.17 -19.92
CA LYS A 25 -4.25 -11.30 -19.75
C LYS A 25 -4.67 -12.78 -19.79
N GLN A 26 -4.18 -13.57 -20.75
CA GLN A 26 -4.51 -15.00 -20.87
C GLN A 26 -4.01 -15.81 -19.67
N LEU A 27 -2.78 -15.58 -19.22
CA LEU A 27 -2.21 -16.23 -18.04
C LEU A 27 -2.98 -15.87 -16.78
N THR A 28 -3.32 -14.59 -16.60
CA THR A 28 -4.13 -14.11 -15.48
C THR A 28 -5.51 -14.74 -15.47
N ALA A 29 -6.17 -14.82 -16.64
CA ALA A 29 -7.46 -15.50 -16.78
C ALA A 29 -7.39 -16.98 -16.37
N SER A 30 -6.30 -17.69 -16.74
CA SER A 30 -6.08 -19.07 -16.30
C SER A 30 -5.97 -19.19 -14.79
N ARG A 31 -5.27 -18.25 -14.11
CA ARG A 31 -5.15 -18.24 -12.64
C ARG A 31 -6.47 -17.94 -11.94
N ILE A 32 -7.30 -17.07 -12.51
CA ILE A 32 -8.64 -16.78 -11.97
C ILE A 32 -9.57 -17.98 -12.16
N ARG A 33 -9.51 -18.68 -13.30
CA ARG A 33 -10.28 -19.92 -13.53
C ARG A 33 -9.87 -21.01 -12.53
N GLU A 34 -8.59 -21.18 -12.29
CA GLU A 34 -8.08 -22.13 -11.29
C GLU A 34 -8.60 -21.80 -9.88
N LEU A 35 -8.64 -20.50 -9.52
CA LEU A 35 -9.19 -20.03 -8.25
C LEU A 35 -10.68 -20.36 -8.15
N ASP A 36 -11.48 -20.02 -9.18
CA ASP A 36 -12.92 -20.23 -9.23
C ASP A 36 -13.34 -21.71 -9.16
N MET A 37 -12.47 -22.62 -9.65
CA MET A 37 -12.70 -24.05 -9.55
C MET A 37 -12.43 -24.63 -8.15
N LYS A 38 -11.57 -23.98 -7.36
CA LYS A 38 -11.09 -24.55 -6.09
C LYS A 38 -11.68 -23.91 -4.85
N TYR A 39 -12.06 -22.64 -4.93
CA TYR A 39 -12.45 -21.86 -3.76
C TYR A 39 -13.58 -20.89 -4.04
N ASP A 40 -14.41 -20.68 -3.03
CA ASP A 40 -15.19 -19.46 -2.95
C ASP A 40 -14.25 -18.30 -2.60
N PHE A 41 -14.36 -17.18 -3.32
CA PHE A 41 -13.43 -16.08 -3.17
C PHE A 41 -14.10 -14.72 -3.30
N TYR A 42 -13.43 -13.71 -2.83
CA TYR A 42 -13.80 -12.32 -3.03
C TYR A 42 -12.65 -11.53 -3.67
N VAL A 43 -12.97 -10.48 -4.42
CA VAL A 43 -11.98 -9.54 -4.93
C VAL A 43 -11.75 -8.44 -3.91
N SER A 44 -10.52 -8.26 -3.46
CA SER A 44 -10.17 -7.17 -2.55
C SER A 44 -10.07 -5.86 -3.31
N PHE A 45 -10.98 -4.93 -3.05
CA PHE A 45 -11.09 -3.66 -3.76
C PHE A 45 -10.84 -2.47 -2.85
N SER A 46 -9.70 -1.82 -3.00
CA SER A 46 -9.34 -0.62 -2.23
C SER A 46 -9.79 0.70 -2.87
N GLY A 47 -10.43 0.67 -4.03
CA GLY A 47 -10.71 1.86 -4.84
C GLY A 47 -9.49 2.41 -5.61
N GLY A 48 -8.32 1.80 -5.45
CA GLY A 48 -7.13 2.13 -6.21
C GLY A 48 -7.16 1.56 -7.63
N LYS A 49 -6.41 2.17 -8.56
CA LYS A 49 -6.40 1.80 -9.99
C LYS A 49 -6.12 0.31 -10.22
N ASP A 50 -5.13 -0.26 -9.53
CA ASP A 50 -4.74 -1.66 -9.73
C ASP A 50 -5.82 -2.63 -9.24
N SER A 51 -6.46 -2.31 -8.11
CA SER A 51 -7.59 -3.10 -7.61
C SER A 51 -8.85 -2.92 -8.46
N ALA A 52 -9.03 -1.78 -9.14
CA ALA A 52 -10.09 -1.59 -10.13
C ALA A 52 -9.88 -2.52 -11.34
N VAL A 53 -8.64 -2.63 -11.86
CA VAL A 53 -8.31 -3.62 -12.90
C VAL A 53 -8.67 -5.04 -12.45
N ALA A 54 -8.36 -5.40 -11.20
CA ALA A 54 -8.71 -6.74 -10.70
C ALA A 54 -10.21 -6.98 -10.64
N VAL A 55 -11.01 -5.99 -10.23
CA VAL A 55 -12.48 -6.10 -10.21
C VAL A 55 -13.04 -6.25 -11.64
N ASP A 56 -12.63 -5.37 -12.56
CA ASP A 56 -13.08 -5.38 -13.95
C ASP A 56 -12.69 -6.69 -14.67
N PHE A 57 -11.42 -7.07 -14.59
CA PHE A 57 -10.91 -8.26 -15.27
C PHE A 57 -11.52 -9.54 -14.70
N THR A 58 -11.68 -9.63 -13.37
CA THR A 58 -12.30 -10.80 -12.74
C THR A 58 -13.77 -10.93 -13.13
N ALA A 59 -14.52 -9.81 -13.17
CA ALA A 59 -15.90 -9.81 -13.62
C ALA A 59 -16.04 -10.32 -15.07
N LYS A 60 -15.16 -9.86 -15.98
CA LYS A 60 -15.07 -10.33 -17.37
C LYS A 60 -14.87 -11.85 -17.45
N ILE A 61 -13.95 -12.40 -16.64
CA ILE A 61 -13.68 -13.84 -16.63
C ILE A 61 -14.84 -14.62 -16.03
N LEU A 62 -15.38 -14.21 -14.89
CA LEU A 62 -16.51 -14.87 -14.25
C LEU A 62 -17.75 -14.89 -15.16
N LYS A 63 -18.03 -13.79 -15.86
CA LYS A 63 -19.11 -13.76 -16.87
C LYS A 63 -18.86 -14.77 -17.98
N SER A 64 -17.62 -14.90 -18.47
CA SER A 64 -17.27 -15.91 -19.49
C SER A 64 -17.43 -17.35 -19.01
N LEU A 65 -17.41 -17.59 -17.71
CA LEU A 65 -17.66 -18.87 -17.06
C LEU A 65 -19.13 -19.10 -16.71
N GLY A 66 -20.03 -18.18 -17.10
CA GLY A 66 -21.47 -18.26 -16.81
C GLY A 66 -21.82 -17.92 -15.36
N ARG A 67 -20.89 -17.37 -14.59
CA ARG A 67 -21.17 -16.91 -13.22
C ARG A 67 -22.08 -15.69 -13.27
N LYS A 68 -23.07 -15.64 -12.38
CA LYS A 68 -24.05 -14.54 -12.31
C LYS A 68 -23.70 -13.49 -11.25
N ARG A 69 -22.77 -13.80 -10.34
CA ARG A 69 -22.41 -12.92 -9.23
C ARG A 69 -20.91 -12.98 -8.92
N MET A 70 -20.42 -11.88 -8.35
CA MET A 70 -19.03 -11.73 -7.87
C MET A 70 -19.04 -11.03 -6.51
N TYR A 71 -18.24 -11.54 -5.57
CA TYR A 71 -18.08 -10.93 -4.25
C TYR A 71 -16.90 -9.96 -4.26
N VAL A 72 -17.11 -8.77 -3.72
CA VAL A 72 -16.11 -7.72 -3.62
C VAL A 72 -16.06 -7.23 -2.17
N LEU A 73 -14.89 -7.21 -1.57
CA LEU A 73 -14.66 -6.64 -0.24
C LEU A 73 -13.88 -5.35 -0.35
N ASN A 74 -14.46 -4.28 0.17
CA ASN A 74 -13.77 -3.01 0.43
C ASN A 74 -13.48 -2.87 1.92
N ILE A 75 -12.25 -2.51 2.28
CA ILE A 75 -11.93 -2.11 3.65
C ILE A 75 -11.85 -0.58 3.67
N ASN A 76 -12.88 0.06 4.20
CA ASN A 76 -12.88 1.51 4.40
C ASN A 76 -12.16 1.85 5.70
N THR A 77 -10.90 2.25 5.58
CA THR A 77 -10.08 2.60 6.75
C THR A 77 -10.32 4.03 7.24
N GLY A 78 -11.06 4.85 6.48
CA GLY A 78 -11.17 6.29 6.68
C GLY A 78 -9.92 7.07 6.23
N LEU A 79 -8.89 6.38 5.75
CA LEU A 79 -7.58 6.96 5.39
C LEU A 79 -7.38 7.12 3.89
N GLU A 80 -8.31 6.70 3.07
CA GLU A 80 -8.30 6.89 1.61
C GLU A 80 -8.73 8.33 1.26
N TYR A 81 -8.30 8.85 0.10
CA TYR A 81 -8.89 10.08 -0.45
C TYR A 81 -10.41 9.96 -0.56
N LEU A 82 -11.14 11.01 -0.30
CA LEU A 82 -12.62 11.01 -0.39
C LEU A 82 -13.12 10.60 -1.78
N SER A 83 -12.40 11.00 -2.83
CA SER A 83 -12.69 10.60 -4.20
C SER A 83 -12.55 9.08 -4.40
N VAL A 84 -11.58 8.44 -3.73
CA VAL A 84 -11.38 6.99 -3.76
C VAL A 84 -12.50 6.26 -3.03
N GLN A 85 -12.91 6.74 -1.86
CA GLN A 85 -14.02 6.15 -1.10
C GLN A 85 -15.34 6.17 -1.89
N ARG A 86 -15.65 7.32 -2.52
CA ARG A 86 -16.85 7.46 -3.38
C ARG A 86 -16.78 6.58 -4.61
N PHE A 87 -15.61 6.41 -5.18
CA PHE A 87 -15.37 5.65 -6.40
C PHE A 87 -15.69 4.16 -6.22
N VAL A 88 -15.49 3.58 -5.04
CA VAL A 88 -15.69 2.13 -4.79
C VAL A 88 -17.08 1.68 -5.22
N LYS A 89 -18.13 2.33 -4.74
CA LYS A 89 -19.51 1.97 -5.07
C LYS A 89 -19.81 2.22 -6.54
N LEU A 90 -19.46 3.39 -7.06
CA LEU A 90 -19.69 3.77 -8.46
C LEU A 90 -19.01 2.83 -9.44
N PHE A 91 -17.81 2.37 -9.11
CA PHE A 91 -17.08 1.43 -9.95
C PHE A 91 -17.70 0.04 -9.95
N CYS A 92 -18.16 -0.46 -8.81
CA CYS A 92 -18.89 -1.72 -8.74
C CYS A 92 -20.18 -1.67 -9.57
N GLU A 93 -20.92 -0.57 -9.51
CA GLU A 93 -22.12 -0.35 -10.35
C GLU A 93 -21.78 -0.30 -11.85
N TYR A 94 -20.67 0.37 -12.21
CA TYR A 94 -20.17 0.41 -13.59
C TYR A 94 -19.84 -0.98 -14.11
N VAL A 95 -19.05 -1.77 -13.37
CA VAL A 95 -18.63 -3.12 -13.77
C VAL A 95 -19.82 -4.08 -13.83
N SER A 96 -20.76 -3.97 -12.87
CA SER A 96 -22.00 -4.76 -12.89
C SER A 96 -22.79 -4.54 -14.18
N LYS A 97 -22.94 -3.29 -14.62
CA LYS A 97 -23.61 -2.94 -15.87
C LYS A 97 -22.81 -3.38 -17.11
N LYS A 98 -21.48 -3.18 -17.09
CA LYS A 98 -20.59 -3.51 -18.22
C LYS A 98 -20.64 -4.99 -18.59
N TYR A 99 -20.69 -5.87 -17.60
CA TYR A 99 -20.61 -7.31 -17.80
C TYR A 99 -21.93 -8.06 -17.50
N ASP A 100 -22.99 -7.36 -17.14
CA ASP A 100 -24.25 -7.97 -16.71
C ASP A 100 -24.00 -9.09 -15.68
N ILE A 101 -23.32 -8.75 -14.59
CA ILE A 101 -22.99 -9.62 -13.46
C ILE A 101 -23.35 -8.89 -12.15
N GLU A 102 -24.01 -9.58 -11.23
CA GLU A 102 -24.31 -9.03 -9.91
C GLU A 102 -23.03 -8.88 -9.09
N ILE A 103 -22.69 -7.66 -8.65
CA ILE A 103 -21.58 -7.42 -7.73
C ILE A 103 -22.11 -7.27 -6.31
N ILE A 104 -21.76 -8.21 -5.45
CA ILE A 104 -22.05 -8.18 -4.02
C ILE A 104 -20.90 -7.47 -3.32
N LEU A 105 -21.04 -6.14 -3.16
CA LEU A 105 -20.06 -5.32 -2.47
C LEU A 105 -20.34 -5.31 -0.97
N GLU A 106 -19.36 -5.76 -0.17
CA GLU A 106 -19.34 -5.55 1.26
C GLU A 106 -18.26 -4.54 1.63
N THR A 107 -18.59 -3.61 2.52
CA THR A 107 -17.63 -2.67 3.08
C THR A 107 -17.41 -2.98 4.56
N ALA A 108 -16.18 -3.36 4.89
CA ALA A 108 -15.77 -3.60 6.27
C ALA A 108 -14.98 -2.40 6.82
N TYR A 109 -15.03 -2.22 8.13
CA TYR A 109 -14.39 -1.13 8.85
C TYR A 109 -13.44 -1.69 9.91
N PRO A 110 -12.33 -1.00 10.21
CA PRO A 110 -11.48 -1.39 11.32
C PRO A 110 -12.19 -1.16 12.67
N GLU A 111 -11.96 -2.05 13.62
CA GLU A 111 -12.46 -1.88 15.00
C GLU A 111 -11.76 -0.71 15.71
N MET A 112 -10.50 -0.47 15.38
CA MET A 112 -9.68 0.57 15.98
C MET A 112 -9.49 1.72 15.00
N SER A 113 -9.77 2.97 15.46
CA SER A 113 -9.49 4.15 14.65
C SER A 113 -7.99 4.35 14.44
N PHE A 114 -7.60 5.09 13.39
CA PHE A 114 -6.20 5.40 13.14
C PHE A 114 -5.57 6.23 14.28
N VAL A 115 -6.35 7.13 14.91
CA VAL A 115 -5.92 7.89 16.09
C VAL A 115 -5.56 6.96 17.24
N ASP A 116 -6.42 5.98 17.52
CA ASP A 116 -6.18 5.01 18.60
C ASP A 116 -4.98 4.09 18.29
N VAL A 117 -4.81 3.72 17.01
CA VAL A 117 -3.62 2.97 16.58
C VAL A 117 -2.34 3.77 16.84
N ILE A 118 -2.32 5.08 16.52
CA ILE A 118 -1.15 5.92 16.81
C ILE A 118 -0.93 6.03 18.32
N LYS A 119 -1.96 6.31 19.11
CA LYS A 119 -1.85 6.40 20.56
C LYS A 119 -1.33 5.13 21.20
N GLN A 120 -1.81 3.97 20.74
CA GLN A 120 -1.44 2.69 21.33
C GLN A 120 -0.10 2.17 20.83
N TYR A 121 0.24 2.35 19.55
CA TYR A 121 1.38 1.70 18.92
C TYR A 121 2.42 2.67 18.39
N GLY A 122 2.03 3.86 17.95
CA GLY A 122 2.91 4.88 17.37
C GLY A 122 2.67 5.13 15.88
N TYR A 123 3.39 6.12 15.38
CA TYR A 123 3.29 6.65 14.02
C TYR A 123 3.91 5.72 12.96
N PRO A 124 3.28 5.55 11.78
CA PRO A 124 3.84 4.82 10.65
C PRO A 124 4.79 5.72 9.84
N ILE A 125 6.10 5.66 10.11
CA ILE A 125 7.10 6.60 9.57
C ILE A 125 8.13 5.88 8.71
N ILE A 126 8.67 6.55 7.67
CA ILE A 126 9.74 6.12 6.77
C ILE A 126 9.37 4.90 5.93
N SER A 127 9.40 3.73 6.52
CA SER A 127 9.02 2.47 5.88
C SER A 127 8.54 1.47 6.92
N LYS A 128 7.83 0.45 6.45
CA LYS A 128 7.36 -0.60 7.35
C LYS A 128 8.51 -1.34 8.03
N GLU A 129 9.60 -1.60 7.31
CA GLU A 129 10.79 -2.28 7.85
C GLU A 129 11.49 -1.42 8.89
N VAL A 130 11.72 -0.13 8.60
CA VAL A 130 12.34 0.82 9.56
C VAL A 130 11.47 0.98 10.80
N SER A 131 10.17 1.21 10.62
CA SER A 131 9.24 1.34 11.75
C SER A 131 9.17 0.07 12.62
N GLN A 132 9.24 -1.11 12.00
CA GLN A 132 9.34 -2.37 12.74
C GLN A 132 10.65 -2.46 13.49
N CYS A 133 11.75 -2.05 12.86
CA CYS A 133 13.07 -2.06 13.46
C CYS A 133 13.12 -1.19 14.72
N ILE A 134 12.62 0.04 14.63
CA ILE A 134 12.54 0.97 15.78
C ILE A 134 11.61 0.43 16.87
N TYR A 135 10.40 -0.03 16.50
CA TYR A 135 9.41 -0.55 17.43
C TYR A 135 9.92 -1.74 18.24
N GLU A 136 10.57 -2.69 17.58
CA GLU A 136 11.13 -3.88 18.23
C GLU A 136 12.40 -3.55 19.01
N ALA A 137 13.26 -2.66 18.52
CA ALA A 137 14.45 -2.21 19.26
C ALA A 137 14.04 -1.56 20.58
N ARG A 138 13.07 -0.64 20.60
CA ARG A 138 12.56 -0.05 21.85
C ARG A 138 12.08 -1.08 22.88
N LYS A 139 11.47 -2.16 22.42
CA LYS A 139 11.08 -3.28 23.32
C LYS A 139 12.25 -4.08 23.86
N GLY A 140 13.42 -3.93 23.27
CA GLY A 140 14.67 -4.53 23.73
C GLY A 140 15.42 -3.70 24.77
N ILE A 141 14.92 -2.49 25.15
CA ILE A 141 15.48 -1.65 26.18
C ILE A 141 14.79 -1.95 27.51
N ASN A 142 15.58 -2.23 28.52
CA ASN A 142 15.10 -2.32 29.89
C ASN A 142 14.83 -0.94 30.49
N PRO A 143 14.04 -0.83 31.59
CA PRO A 143 13.80 0.46 32.25
C PRO A 143 15.05 1.21 32.71
N ASP A 144 16.15 0.51 32.97
CA ASP A 144 17.46 1.07 33.33
C ASP A 144 18.30 1.49 32.10
N GLY A 145 17.76 1.37 30.90
CA GLY A 145 18.43 1.71 29.64
C GLY A 145 19.33 0.60 29.08
N THR A 146 19.51 -0.52 29.78
CA THR A 146 20.30 -1.64 29.28
C THR A 146 19.52 -2.47 28.23
N LEU A 147 20.27 -3.20 27.39
CA LEU A 147 19.66 -4.09 26.39
C LEU A 147 19.35 -5.47 26.98
N ASN A 148 18.12 -5.93 26.80
CA ASN A 148 17.70 -7.26 27.27
C ASN A 148 18.03 -8.42 26.31
N GLY A 149 18.75 -8.15 25.23
CA GLY A 149 19.13 -9.14 24.21
C GLY A 149 18.03 -9.58 23.26
N LYS A 150 16.77 -9.35 23.59
CA LYS A 150 15.58 -9.83 22.81
C LYS A 150 15.50 -9.01 21.52
N TYR A 151 15.85 -8.56 20.77
CA TYR A 151 15.85 -7.80 19.53
C TYR A 151 17.24 -7.17 19.25
N SER A 152 18.31 -7.77 19.79
CA SER A 152 19.70 -7.29 19.59
C SER A 152 20.03 -7.07 18.11
N TYR A 153 19.54 -7.95 17.21
CA TYR A 153 19.70 -7.81 15.76
C TYR A 153 19.06 -6.53 15.17
N ARG A 154 18.05 -5.93 15.84
CA ARG A 154 17.46 -4.65 15.45
C ARG A 154 18.41 -3.49 15.77
N TYR A 155 19.10 -3.57 16.91
CA TYR A 155 20.15 -2.62 17.25
C TYR A 155 21.33 -2.70 16.29
N GLU A 156 21.75 -3.91 15.94
CA GLU A 156 22.80 -4.10 14.93
C GLU A 156 22.42 -3.41 13.61
N LYS A 157 21.16 -3.53 13.15
CA LYS A 157 20.67 -2.85 11.96
C LYS A 157 20.73 -1.32 12.11
N LEU A 158 20.30 -0.79 13.25
CA LEU A 158 20.30 0.65 13.54
C LEU A 158 21.70 1.21 13.77
N ASN A 159 22.66 0.39 14.16
CA ASN A 159 24.07 0.75 14.25
C ASN A 159 24.83 0.53 12.94
N GLY A 160 24.22 -0.09 11.93
CA GLY A 160 24.89 -0.39 10.67
C GLY A 160 25.84 -1.59 10.72
N THR A 161 25.81 -2.38 11.79
CA THR A 161 26.75 -3.48 12.05
C THR A 161 26.19 -4.88 11.75
N LYS A 162 24.92 -4.99 11.39
CA LYS A 162 24.30 -6.29 11.06
C LYS A 162 24.97 -6.91 9.87
N LEU A 163 25.41 -8.15 10.00
CA LEU A 163 25.94 -8.95 8.90
C LEU A 163 24.82 -9.82 8.27
N ASP A 164 24.95 -10.08 6.99
CA ASP A 164 24.14 -11.04 6.25
C ASP A 164 24.68 -12.48 6.43
N LYS A 165 24.03 -13.45 5.76
CA LYS A 165 24.43 -14.87 5.81
C LYS A 165 25.82 -15.16 5.23
N ASN A 166 26.38 -14.25 4.46
CA ASN A 166 27.69 -14.36 3.85
C ASN A 166 28.79 -13.61 4.63
N GLY A 167 28.45 -13.04 5.83
CA GLY A 167 29.37 -12.25 6.64
C GLY A 167 29.61 -10.83 6.14
N GLN A 168 28.85 -10.35 5.15
CA GLN A 168 28.91 -8.98 4.65
C GLN A 168 27.90 -8.08 5.36
N LEU A 169 28.14 -6.76 5.35
CA LEU A 169 27.16 -5.82 5.91
C LEU A 169 25.81 -5.97 5.23
N SER A 170 24.78 -6.18 6.04
CA SER A 170 23.43 -6.35 5.55
C SER A 170 22.92 -5.08 4.83
N GLN A 171 22.36 -5.25 3.64
CA GLN A 171 21.68 -4.18 2.92
C GLN A 171 20.45 -3.61 3.67
N TYR A 172 20.02 -4.27 4.74
CA TYR A 172 18.92 -3.82 5.61
C TYR A 172 19.40 -3.00 6.80
N ASN A 173 20.70 -2.72 6.88
CA ASN A 173 21.20 -1.75 7.85
C ASN A 173 20.62 -0.37 7.58
N CYS A 174 20.24 0.35 8.63
CA CYS A 174 19.53 1.62 8.52
C CYS A 174 20.00 2.64 9.59
N PRO A 175 21.32 2.88 9.74
CA PRO A 175 21.87 3.76 10.79
C PRO A 175 21.38 5.20 10.66
N GLN A 176 21.04 5.67 9.47
CA GLN A 176 20.49 7.00 9.21
C GLN A 176 19.15 7.28 9.91
N TYR A 177 18.46 6.23 10.39
CA TYR A 177 17.19 6.36 11.10
C TYR A 177 17.30 6.08 12.60
N LYS A 178 18.53 5.93 13.13
CA LYS A 178 18.76 5.65 14.55
C LYS A 178 18.23 6.74 15.47
N PHE A 179 18.23 8.00 15.03
CA PHE A 179 17.68 9.13 15.78
C PHE A 179 16.21 8.93 16.20
N LEU A 180 15.43 8.15 15.43
CA LEU A 180 14.06 7.82 15.80
C LEU A 180 13.96 6.92 17.02
N LEU A 181 15.02 6.18 17.37
CA LEU A 181 15.05 5.37 18.59
C LEU A 181 15.05 6.25 19.84
N ASP A 182 15.80 7.34 19.79
CA ASP A 182 16.00 8.27 20.91
C ASP A 182 14.99 9.44 20.89
N SER A 183 14.22 9.59 19.82
CA SER A 183 13.20 10.63 19.72
C SER A 183 11.97 10.32 20.59
N PRO A 184 11.24 11.36 21.05
CA PRO A 184 9.98 11.15 21.79
C PRO A 184 8.83 10.71 20.90
N ILE A 185 9.04 10.46 19.60
CA ILE A 185 7.99 10.02 18.69
C ILE A 185 7.85 8.49 18.78
N PRO A 186 6.70 7.94 19.23
CA PRO A 186 6.47 6.51 19.16
C PRO A 186 6.31 6.08 17.71
N VAL A 187 7.09 5.10 17.27
CA VAL A 187 7.12 4.61 15.87
C VAL A 187 6.64 3.17 15.81
N SER A 188 5.77 2.84 14.85
CA SER A 188 5.24 1.48 14.73
C SER A 188 4.89 1.10 13.29
N HIS A 189 4.96 -0.20 13.01
CA HIS A 189 4.54 -0.83 11.76
C HIS A 189 3.14 -1.47 11.83
N ILE A 190 2.47 -1.44 13.00
CA ILE A 190 1.27 -2.22 13.31
C ILE A 190 0.02 -1.67 12.62
N CYS A 191 -0.01 -0.40 12.25
CA CYS A 191 -1.15 0.26 11.62
C CYS A 191 -1.81 -0.58 10.51
N CYS A 192 -1.04 -1.07 9.53
CA CYS A 192 -1.61 -1.88 8.44
C CYS A 192 -2.27 -3.18 8.90
N MET A 193 -1.81 -3.74 10.02
CA MET A 193 -2.46 -4.92 10.61
C MET A 193 -3.85 -4.53 11.10
N LYS A 194 -3.92 -3.51 11.96
CA LYS A 194 -5.16 -3.10 12.63
C LYS A 194 -6.21 -2.55 11.69
N VAL A 195 -5.81 -1.66 10.77
CA VAL A 195 -6.80 -0.96 9.93
C VAL A 195 -7.14 -1.67 8.62
N LYS A 196 -6.31 -2.62 8.14
CA LYS A 196 -6.54 -3.29 6.85
C LYS A 196 -6.67 -4.80 6.95
N LYS A 197 -5.76 -5.46 7.71
CA LYS A 197 -5.73 -6.92 7.71
C LYS A 197 -6.75 -7.52 8.67
N ASP A 198 -6.89 -6.97 9.88
CA ASP A 198 -7.83 -7.50 10.86
C ASP A 198 -9.27 -7.50 10.33
N PRO A 199 -9.81 -6.41 9.70
CA PRO A 199 -11.14 -6.45 9.09
C PRO A 199 -11.29 -7.51 7.99
N ALA A 200 -10.25 -7.69 7.17
CA ALA A 200 -10.27 -8.75 6.14
C ALA A 200 -10.28 -10.14 6.76
N TYR A 201 -9.52 -10.38 7.83
CA TYR A 201 -9.53 -11.66 8.56
C TYR A 201 -10.90 -11.97 9.17
N VAL A 202 -11.57 -10.97 9.74
CA VAL A 202 -12.93 -11.13 10.28
C VAL A 202 -13.90 -11.56 9.17
N TYR A 203 -13.81 -10.90 8.00
CA TYR A 203 -14.62 -11.26 6.83
C TYR A 203 -14.35 -12.70 6.37
N GLU A 204 -13.08 -13.05 6.16
CA GLU A 204 -12.65 -14.38 5.72
C GLU A 204 -13.08 -15.47 6.68
N LYS A 205 -12.93 -15.25 7.99
CA LYS A 205 -13.36 -16.20 9.03
C LYS A 205 -14.89 -16.42 9.02
N ARG A 206 -15.65 -15.35 8.74
CA ARG A 206 -17.11 -15.42 8.70
C ARG A 206 -17.63 -16.11 7.45
N THR A 207 -17.01 -15.87 6.29
CA THR A 207 -17.51 -16.31 4.99
C THR A 207 -16.86 -17.59 4.49
N GLY A 208 -15.66 -17.92 4.97
CA GLY A 208 -14.83 -18.98 4.40
C GLY A 208 -14.18 -18.64 3.06
N GLN A 209 -14.45 -17.45 2.51
CA GLN A 209 -13.90 -17.00 1.23
C GLN A 209 -12.43 -16.64 1.35
N ILE A 210 -11.66 -16.85 0.28
CA ILE A 210 -10.26 -16.43 0.20
C ILE A 210 -10.10 -15.18 -0.68
N PRO A 211 -9.08 -14.32 -0.43
CA PRO A 211 -8.89 -13.10 -1.19
C PRO A 211 -8.25 -13.32 -2.56
N LEU A 212 -8.81 -12.67 -3.59
CA LEU A 212 -8.11 -12.30 -4.80
C LEU A 212 -7.59 -10.86 -4.62
N ILE A 213 -6.27 -10.68 -4.72
CA ILE A 213 -5.61 -9.37 -4.50
C ILE A 213 -4.87 -8.90 -5.74
N ALA A 214 -4.98 -7.60 -6.04
CA ALA A 214 -4.36 -6.94 -7.19
C ALA A 214 -2.92 -6.47 -6.90
N THR A 215 -2.10 -7.30 -6.27
CA THR A 215 -0.73 -6.92 -5.92
C THR A 215 0.25 -7.34 -6.99
N THR A 216 1.20 -6.47 -7.34
CA THR A 216 2.27 -6.78 -8.29
C THR A 216 3.62 -6.93 -7.58
N CYS A 217 4.52 -7.72 -8.15
CA CYS A 217 5.87 -7.93 -7.62
C CYS A 217 6.74 -6.68 -7.71
N GLU A 218 6.41 -5.77 -8.63
CA GLU A 218 7.12 -4.50 -8.81
C GLU A 218 6.97 -3.56 -7.62
N GLU A 219 5.86 -3.64 -6.88
CA GLU A 219 5.56 -2.71 -5.79
C GLU A 219 6.45 -2.88 -4.55
N SER A 220 6.96 -4.08 -4.27
CA SER A 220 7.84 -4.30 -3.14
C SER A 220 8.58 -5.63 -3.16
N ARG A 221 9.76 -5.65 -2.51
CA ARG A 221 10.55 -6.88 -2.33
C ARG A 221 9.77 -8.00 -1.64
N ASN A 222 8.95 -7.68 -0.63
CA ASN A 222 8.17 -8.68 0.08
C ASN A 222 7.14 -9.37 -0.83
N ARG A 223 6.55 -8.65 -1.80
CA ARG A 223 5.64 -9.23 -2.79
C ARG A 223 6.37 -10.11 -3.78
N LYS A 224 7.56 -9.68 -4.22
CA LYS A 224 8.44 -10.49 -5.04
C LYS A 224 8.83 -11.79 -4.32
N THR A 225 9.27 -11.72 -3.06
CA THR A 225 9.61 -12.90 -2.26
C THR A 225 8.42 -13.85 -2.10
N ALA A 226 7.22 -13.31 -1.82
CA ALA A 226 6.01 -14.12 -1.71
C ALA A 226 5.65 -14.84 -3.02
N TRP A 227 5.88 -14.19 -4.16
CA TRP A 227 5.69 -14.80 -5.47
C TRP A 227 6.73 -15.89 -5.76
N LEU A 228 8.00 -15.65 -5.44
CA LEU A 228 9.06 -16.65 -5.59
C LEU A 228 8.76 -17.92 -4.77
N GLU A 229 8.18 -17.76 -3.59
CA GLU A 229 7.82 -18.88 -2.72
C GLU A 229 6.56 -19.63 -3.18
N ASN A 230 5.55 -18.94 -3.73
CA ASN A 230 4.20 -19.50 -3.88
C ASN A 230 3.58 -19.32 -5.28
N GLY A 231 4.19 -18.54 -6.16
CA GLY A 231 3.57 -18.15 -7.44
C GLY A 231 2.39 -17.20 -7.25
N CYS A 232 1.49 -17.18 -8.24
CA CYS A 232 0.28 -16.32 -8.21
C CYS A 232 -0.79 -16.85 -7.26
N ASN A 233 -0.98 -18.17 -7.20
CA ASN A 233 -2.01 -18.84 -6.40
C ASN A 233 -1.36 -19.56 -5.23
N ALA A 234 -1.31 -18.91 -4.08
CA ALA A 234 -0.76 -19.44 -2.83
C ALA A 234 -1.84 -20.24 -2.08
N PHE A 235 -2.14 -21.46 -2.55
CA PHE A 235 -3.18 -22.29 -1.95
C PHE A 235 -2.69 -23.19 -0.81
N ASN A 236 -1.41 -23.57 -0.83
CA ASN A 236 -0.81 -24.50 0.13
C ASN A 236 -0.16 -23.76 1.30
N CYS A 237 -0.85 -22.80 1.89
CA CYS A 237 -0.38 -22.04 3.03
C CYS A 237 -1.50 -21.87 4.06
N GLU A 238 -1.15 -21.50 5.28
CA GLU A 238 -2.10 -21.30 6.40
C GLU A 238 -3.26 -20.35 6.03
N ARG A 239 -2.99 -19.36 5.18
CA ARG A 239 -4.00 -18.44 4.66
C ARG A 239 -3.94 -18.42 3.14
N PRO A 240 -4.74 -19.26 2.47
CA PRO A 240 -4.81 -19.29 1.01
C PRO A 240 -5.21 -17.93 0.42
N LYS A 241 -4.62 -17.61 -0.72
CA LYS A 241 -4.90 -16.36 -1.45
C LYS A 241 -4.51 -16.50 -2.91
N SER A 242 -5.10 -15.65 -3.75
CA SER A 242 -4.72 -15.50 -5.15
C SER A 242 -4.25 -14.08 -5.43
N ALA A 243 -3.13 -13.96 -6.13
CA ALA A 243 -2.58 -12.69 -6.63
C ALA A 243 -2.28 -12.83 -8.13
N PRO A 244 -3.32 -12.98 -8.98
CA PRO A 244 -3.16 -13.38 -10.38
C PRO A 244 -2.46 -12.32 -11.24
N PHE A 245 -2.36 -11.09 -10.75
CA PHE A 245 -1.68 -9.96 -11.39
C PHE A 245 -0.23 -9.77 -10.91
N SER A 246 0.34 -10.71 -10.15
CA SER A 246 1.65 -10.54 -9.50
C SER A 246 2.79 -10.23 -10.48
N PHE A 247 2.75 -10.77 -11.69
CA PHE A 247 3.76 -10.55 -12.73
C PHE A 247 3.46 -9.36 -13.64
N TRP A 248 2.33 -8.66 -13.45
CA TRP A 248 2.05 -7.43 -14.17
C TRP A 248 2.93 -6.30 -13.66
N THR A 249 3.25 -5.36 -14.55
CA THR A 249 3.93 -4.10 -14.22
C THR A 249 2.91 -2.99 -13.99
N ASN A 250 3.35 -1.87 -13.45
CA ASN A 250 2.49 -0.68 -13.33
C ASN A 250 2.05 -0.18 -14.72
N GLN A 251 2.89 -0.34 -15.76
CA GLN A 251 2.51 0.01 -17.12
C GLN A 251 1.41 -0.91 -17.67
N ASP A 252 1.46 -2.20 -17.40
CA ASP A 252 0.39 -3.11 -17.79
C ASP A 252 -0.98 -2.71 -17.18
N MET A 253 -0.97 -2.29 -15.91
CA MET A 253 -2.18 -1.80 -15.25
C MET A 253 -2.72 -0.51 -15.88
N LEU A 254 -1.83 0.42 -16.24
CA LEU A 254 -2.21 1.67 -16.89
C LEU A 254 -2.72 1.43 -18.32
N HIS A 255 -2.02 0.60 -19.10
CA HIS A 255 -2.44 0.23 -20.47
C HIS A 255 -3.81 -0.46 -20.45
N TYR A 256 -4.00 -1.47 -19.59
CA TYR A 256 -5.30 -2.11 -19.45
C TYR A 256 -6.41 -1.11 -19.12
N THR A 257 -6.17 -0.23 -18.16
CA THR A 257 -7.14 0.79 -17.76
C THR A 257 -7.49 1.73 -18.91
N TYR A 258 -6.48 2.11 -19.69
CA TYR A 258 -6.64 2.98 -20.86
C TYR A 258 -7.40 2.28 -22.00
N GLU A 259 -6.98 1.06 -22.39
CA GLU A 259 -7.62 0.24 -23.44
C GLU A 259 -9.09 -0.04 -23.16
N GLU A 260 -9.41 -0.46 -21.94
CA GLU A 260 -10.78 -0.76 -21.51
C GLU A 260 -11.61 0.49 -21.18
N LYS A 261 -11.05 1.70 -21.34
CA LYS A 261 -11.65 3.00 -21.02
C LYS A 261 -12.28 3.01 -19.62
N MET A 262 -11.58 2.41 -18.68
CA MET A 262 -12.09 2.29 -17.31
C MET A 262 -12.07 3.63 -16.59
N PRO A 263 -13.12 3.97 -15.84
CA PRO A 263 -13.05 5.08 -14.91
C PRO A 263 -12.02 4.81 -13.81
N ILE A 264 -11.38 5.86 -13.32
CA ILE A 264 -10.47 5.85 -12.17
C ILE A 264 -10.91 6.87 -11.14
N ALA A 265 -10.51 6.67 -9.87
CA ALA A 265 -10.84 7.62 -8.80
C ALA A 265 -10.23 9.00 -9.08
N GLY A 266 -10.98 10.07 -8.76
CA GLY A 266 -10.58 11.45 -9.07
C GLY A 266 -9.20 11.88 -8.55
N ALA A 267 -8.71 11.24 -7.48
CA ALA A 267 -7.35 11.49 -6.97
C ALA A 267 -6.24 11.15 -7.99
N TYR A 268 -6.50 10.27 -8.95
CA TYR A 268 -5.55 9.94 -10.02
C TYR A 268 -5.56 10.93 -11.17
N GLY A 269 -6.60 11.79 -11.28
CA GLY A 269 -6.83 12.62 -12.45
C GLY A 269 -7.25 11.78 -13.66
N SER A 270 -6.48 11.82 -14.73
CA SER A 270 -6.65 11.02 -15.94
C SER A 270 -5.38 10.20 -16.24
N ILE A 271 -5.49 9.22 -17.14
CA ILE A 271 -4.33 8.51 -17.67
C ILE A 271 -3.91 9.21 -18.95
N ALA A 272 -2.64 9.55 -19.06
CA ALA A 272 -2.07 10.25 -20.19
C ALA A 272 -0.66 9.72 -20.51
N PRO A 273 -0.18 9.90 -21.76
CA PRO A 273 1.22 9.67 -22.10
C PRO A 273 2.13 10.57 -21.24
N LYS A 274 3.21 10.01 -20.71
CA LYS A 274 4.18 10.75 -19.90
C LYS A 274 4.83 11.90 -20.65
N SER A 275 4.99 11.78 -21.97
CA SER A 275 5.47 12.82 -22.85
C SER A 275 4.56 14.05 -22.87
N ALA A 276 3.25 13.87 -22.74
CA ALA A 276 2.29 14.97 -22.70
C ALA A 276 2.41 15.83 -21.44
N MET A 277 2.87 15.25 -20.32
CA MET A 277 3.10 15.97 -19.06
C MET A 277 4.31 16.93 -19.12
N ASN A 278 5.26 16.69 -20.03
CA ASN A 278 6.49 17.48 -20.17
C ASN A 278 6.34 18.65 -21.17
N GLY A 279 5.11 19.03 -21.55
CA GLY A 279 4.85 20.15 -22.47
C GLY A 279 5.16 19.85 -23.94
N GLN A 280 5.50 18.62 -24.28
CA GLN A 280 5.68 18.15 -25.67
C GLN A 280 4.35 17.62 -26.23
N LEU A 281 3.35 18.50 -26.36
CA LEU A 281 2.11 18.20 -27.07
C LEU A 281 2.38 18.16 -28.56
N ASN A 282 2.62 17.00 -29.13
CA ASN A 282 2.42 16.76 -30.54
C ASN A 282 0.98 16.33 -30.77
N MET A 283 0.19 17.18 -31.40
CA MET A 283 -1.23 16.96 -31.73
C MET A 283 -1.47 15.70 -32.61
N PHE A 284 -0.40 15.10 -33.17
CA PHE A 284 -0.42 13.85 -33.94
C PHE A 284 -0.09 12.60 -33.09
N ALA A 285 0.24 12.75 -31.80
CA ALA A 285 0.61 11.63 -30.94
C ALA A 285 -0.60 10.80 -30.50
N GLU A 286 -1.82 11.31 -30.60
CA GLU A 286 -3.03 10.58 -30.18
C GLU A 286 -3.38 9.37 -31.07
N LEU A 287 -2.87 9.29 -32.30
CA LEU A 287 -3.25 8.28 -33.26
C LEU A 287 -2.20 7.15 -33.47
N GLN A 288 -0.94 7.32 -33.05
CA GLN A 288 0.13 6.34 -33.30
C GLN A 288 0.79 5.74 -32.04
N VAL A 289 0.29 6.07 -30.82
CA VAL A 289 1.05 5.93 -29.57
C VAL A 289 0.62 4.74 -28.72
N MET A 290 -0.27 3.88 -29.20
CA MET A 290 -1.02 2.95 -28.32
C MET A 290 -0.20 1.79 -27.72
N ASP A 291 0.83 1.28 -28.38
CA ASP A 291 1.52 0.05 -27.93
C ASP A 291 2.91 0.26 -27.30
N SER A 292 3.48 1.46 -27.36
CA SER A 292 4.88 1.70 -26.95
C SER A 292 5.11 2.91 -26.04
N CYS A 293 4.09 3.68 -25.69
CA CYS A 293 4.30 4.87 -24.86
C CYS A 293 4.18 4.57 -23.35
N GLU A 294 5.03 5.20 -22.57
CA GLU A 294 4.92 5.19 -21.12
C GLU A 294 3.73 6.04 -20.68
N LEU A 295 2.76 5.40 -19.99
CA LEU A 295 1.58 6.06 -19.43
C LEU A 295 1.81 6.49 -17.99
N CYS A 296 1.14 7.55 -17.56
CA CYS A 296 1.10 8.01 -16.19
C CYS A 296 -0.28 8.53 -15.81
N THR A 297 -0.51 8.69 -14.51
CA THR A 297 -1.66 9.43 -13.97
C THR A 297 -1.31 10.90 -13.83
N THR A 298 -2.25 11.80 -14.18
CA THR A 298 -2.02 13.26 -14.10
C THR A 298 -2.13 13.80 -12.68
N GLY A 299 -2.73 13.05 -11.76
CA GLY A 299 -2.82 13.35 -10.33
C GLY A 299 -1.86 12.50 -9.50
N CYS A 300 -2.36 11.91 -8.42
CA CYS A 300 -1.52 11.05 -7.57
C CYS A 300 -1.06 9.80 -8.34
N PRO A 301 0.22 9.42 -8.28
CA PRO A 301 0.68 8.16 -8.86
C PRO A 301 0.18 6.95 -8.07
N ARG A 302 -0.09 7.15 -6.78
CA ARG A 302 -0.57 6.14 -5.83
C ARG A 302 -1.48 6.77 -4.79
N THR A 303 -2.58 6.09 -4.46
CA THR A 303 -3.60 6.58 -3.52
C THR A 303 -3.59 5.83 -2.19
N GLY A 304 -2.54 5.34 -1.69
CA GLY A 304 -2.48 4.65 -0.39
C GLY A 304 -3.19 5.41 0.75
N CYS A 305 -2.98 5.03 1.99
CA CYS A 305 -3.48 5.80 3.15
C CYS A 305 -2.86 7.19 3.15
N VAL A 306 -3.68 8.25 3.07
CA VAL A 306 -3.20 9.64 2.95
C VAL A 306 -2.45 10.14 4.21
N TYR A 307 -2.69 9.53 5.36
CA TYR A 307 -2.02 9.85 6.63
C TYR A 307 -0.75 9.01 6.87
N CYS A 308 -0.39 8.12 5.96
CA CYS A 308 0.73 7.21 6.15
C CYS A 308 2.04 7.86 5.68
N LEU A 309 3.07 7.85 6.52
CA LEU A 309 4.40 8.30 6.16
C LEU A 309 5.33 7.15 5.69
N PHE A 310 4.79 5.93 5.47
CA PHE A 310 5.57 4.90 4.80
C PHE A 310 5.82 5.28 3.33
N GLY A 311 7.09 5.22 2.92
CA GLY A 311 7.54 5.64 1.60
C GLY A 311 7.71 7.16 1.45
N ILE A 312 7.71 7.92 2.55
CA ILE A 312 7.86 9.38 2.52
C ILE A 312 9.19 9.84 1.91
N THR A 313 10.24 9.04 1.99
CA THR A 313 11.53 9.31 1.35
C THR A 313 11.49 9.14 -0.18
N GLN A 314 10.53 8.38 -0.70
CA GLN A 314 10.32 8.17 -2.14
C GLN A 314 9.27 9.12 -2.71
N ASP A 315 8.40 9.65 -1.86
CA ASP A 315 7.30 10.53 -2.20
C ASP A 315 7.19 11.65 -1.14
N PRO A 316 8.18 12.58 -1.10
CA PRO A 316 8.24 13.62 -0.08
C PRO A 316 7.09 14.64 -0.18
N ASP A 317 6.53 14.86 -1.37
CA ASP A 317 5.47 15.84 -1.61
C ASP A 317 4.07 15.36 -1.23
N ARG A 318 3.95 14.18 -0.62
CA ARG A 318 2.67 13.58 -0.23
C ARG A 318 1.82 14.50 0.64
N ILE A 319 2.43 15.19 1.59
CA ILE A 319 1.73 16.12 2.50
C ILE A 319 1.29 17.37 1.75
N LEU A 320 2.11 17.91 0.86
CA LEU A 320 1.73 19.03 0.01
C LEU A 320 0.51 18.69 -0.87
N ARG A 321 0.53 17.53 -1.51
CA ARG A 321 -0.62 17.07 -2.30
C ARG A 321 -1.88 16.89 -1.45
N LEU A 322 -1.75 16.38 -0.22
CA LEU A 322 -2.88 16.30 0.69
C LEU A 322 -3.42 17.69 1.04
N GLN A 323 -2.55 18.67 1.28
CA GLN A 323 -2.95 20.06 1.54
C GLN A 323 -3.67 20.71 0.34
N GLU A 324 -3.30 20.34 -0.88
CA GLU A 324 -3.93 20.83 -2.11
C GLU A 324 -5.27 20.14 -2.38
N MET A 325 -5.33 18.82 -2.24
CA MET A 325 -6.50 18.04 -2.60
C MET A 325 -7.58 18.00 -1.52
N GLU A 326 -7.18 17.93 -0.26
CA GLU A 326 -8.07 17.78 0.89
C GLU A 326 -7.59 18.64 2.09
N PRO A 327 -7.64 19.97 1.98
CA PRO A 327 -7.01 20.88 2.95
C PRO A 327 -7.51 20.71 4.39
N LYS A 328 -8.79 20.40 4.60
CA LYS A 328 -9.35 20.16 5.94
C LYS A 328 -8.77 18.90 6.58
N ARG A 329 -8.53 17.86 5.78
CA ARG A 329 -7.93 16.63 6.28
C ARG A 329 -6.44 16.78 6.50
N ALA A 330 -5.75 17.55 5.65
CA ALA A 330 -4.36 17.90 5.86
C ALA A 330 -4.17 18.70 7.15
N ASP A 331 -5.07 19.65 7.42
CA ASP A 331 -5.07 20.43 8.67
C ASP A 331 -5.22 19.51 9.89
N PHE A 332 -6.15 18.56 9.87
CA PHE A 332 -6.30 17.57 10.95
C PHE A 332 -5.04 16.69 11.12
N VAL A 333 -4.38 16.31 10.02
CA VAL A 333 -3.15 15.52 10.09
C VAL A 333 -2.01 16.30 10.71
N LEU A 334 -1.85 17.56 10.33
CA LEU A 334 -0.75 18.42 10.79
C LEU A 334 -0.98 18.93 12.22
N ARG A 335 -2.18 19.41 12.50
CA ARG A 335 -2.55 20.06 13.77
C ARG A 335 -2.47 19.10 14.97
N GLY A 336 -2.53 19.70 16.17
CA GLY A 336 -2.63 18.99 17.44
C GLY A 336 -1.32 18.31 17.85
N GLY A 337 -1.45 17.33 18.72
CA GLY A 337 -0.33 16.65 19.35
C GLY A 337 0.12 17.33 20.65
N HIS A 338 0.59 16.52 21.56
CA HIS A 338 1.20 16.98 22.83
C HIS A 338 2.15 15.92 23.36
N PHE A 339 3.00 16.30 24.28
CA PHE A 339 3.81 15.35 25.02
C PHE A 339 3.00 14.75 26.17
N ARG A 340 2.95 13.43 26.22
CA ARG A 340 2.26 12.68 27.28
C ARG A 340 3.00 12.85 28.60
N GLU A 341 2.29 13.22 29.66
CA GLU A 341 2.89 13.50 30.98
C GLU A 341 3.58 12.28 31.61
N SER A 342 3.08 11.07 31.33
CA SER A 342 3.57 9.85 31.96
C SER A 342 4.97 9.41 31.52
N ASP A 343 5.36 9.71 30.28
CA ASP A 343 6.63 9.22 29.68
C ASP A 343 7.28 10.19 28.70
N GLY A 344 6.70 11.38 28.50
CA GLY A 344 7.22 12.41 27.60
C GLY A 344 7.10 12.04 26.11
N MET A 345 6.36 11.01 25.76
CA MET A 345 6.20 10.63 24.36
C MET A 345 5.14 11.49 23.66
N TRP A 346 5.40 11.79 22.38
CA TRP A 346 4.49 12.56 21.54
C TRP A 346 3.27 11.76 21.13
N GLU A 347 2.08 12.29 21.30
CA GLU A 347 0.84 11.63 20.92
C GLU A 347 -0.19 12.57 20.28
N PRO A 348 -1.15 12.06 19.47
CA PRO A 348 -2.24 12.86 18.90
C PRO A 348 -3.21 13.34 19.97
N THR A 349 -3.81 14.51 19.71
CA THR A 349 -4.94 15.04 20.48
C THR A 349 -6.29 14.77 19.79
N LYS A 350 -7.39 15.24 20.37
CA LYS A 350 -8.70 15.27 19.70
C LYS A 350 -8.74 16.21 18.49
N ASP A 351 -7.87 17.21 18.46
CA ASP A 351 -7.84 18.28 17.46
C ASP A 351 -7.00 17.91 16.23
N GLY A 352 -6.14 16.88 16.34
CA GLY A 352 -5.34 16.41 15.23
C GLY A 352 -4.24 15.43 15.59
N LEU A 353 -3.54 14.97 14.55
CA LEU A 353 -2.55 13.89 14.66
C LEU A 353 -1.17 14.37 15.10
N GLY A 354 -0.90 15.68 15.11
CA GLY A 354 0.38 16.25 15.53
C GLY A 354 1.53 15.95 14.57
N TYR A 355 1.26 15.75 13.28
CA TYR A 355 2.30 15.42 12.30
C TYR A 355 3.29 16.56 12.07
N TRP A 356 2.91 17.82 12.37
CA TRP A 356 3.84 18.94 12.26
C TRP A 356 5.14 18.67 13.03
N TYR A 357 5.04 18.16 14.27
CA TYR A 357 6.20 17.82 15.08
C TYR A 357 7.00 16.64 14.51
N VAL A 358 6.29 15.60 14.06
CA VAL A 358 6.90 14.43 13.43
C VAL A 358 7.71 14.85 12.19
N LEU A 359 7.11 15.71 11.35
CA LEU A 359 7.76 16.21 10.13
C LEU A 359 8.94 17.12 10.42
N ASP A 360 8.86 17.97 11.46
CA ASP A 360 9.97 18.81 11.87
C ASP A 360 11.15 17.96 12.32
N VAL A 361 10.93 16.96 13.17
CA VAL A 361 12.00 16.03 13.59
C VAL A 361 12.60 15.29 12.39
N LEU A 362 11.80 14.87 11.41
CA LEU A 362 12.34 14.27 10.19
C LEU A 362 13.19 15.24 9.39
N ASN A 363 12.71 16.48 9.20
CA ASN A 363 13.40 17.52 8.44
C ASN A 363 14.75 17.93 9.09
N GLU A 364 14.79 18.06 10.41
CA GLU A 364 15.98 18.34 11.19
C GLU A 364 17.05 17.24 11.05
N ASN A 365 16.61 15.99 10.87
CA ASN A 365 17.47 14.83 10.66
C ASN A 365 17.70 14.48 9.17
N GLY A 366 17.52 15.46 8.27
CA GLY A 366 17.90 15.34 6.86
C GLY A 366 16.87 14.65 5.96
N ILE A 367 15.70 14.25 6.47
CA ILE A 367 14.62 13.65 5.70
C ILE A 367 13.66 14.76 5.29
N LYS A 368 13.87 15.33 4.11
CA LYS A 368 13.12 16.50 3.63
C LYS A 368 11.69 16.13 3.25
N VAL A 369 10.72 16.58 4.05
CA VAL A 369 9.27 16.44 3.83
C VAL A 369 8.62 17.82 3.90
N PRO A 370 8.36 18.46 2.76
CA PRO A 370 7.80 19.79 2.73
C PRO A 370 6.31 19.78 3.13
N TYR A 371 5.88 20.83 3.83
CA TYR A 371 4.48 21.15 4.09
C TYR A 371 4.29 22.67 4.23
N LYS A 372 3.10 23.18 3.87
CA LYS A 372 2.78 24.61 3.89
C LYS A 372 2.34 25.06 5.29
N ASN A 373 2.57 26.33 5.61
CA ASN A 373 2.06 27.00 6.82
C ASN A 373 2.57 26.37 8.14
N ALA A 374 3.84 25.95 8.16
CA ALA A 374 4.47 25.32 9.34
C ALA A 374 4.30 26.14 10.63
N GLU A 375 4.41 27.47 10.53
CA GLU A 375 4.29 28.41 11.66
C GLU A 375 2.95 28.28 12.38
N LEU A 376 1.82 28.10 11.62
CA LEU A 376 0.48 27.99 12.20
C LEU A 376 0.32 26.77 13.11
N TYR A 377 1.04 25.70 12.80
CA TYR A 377 0.95 24.45 13.56
C TYR A 377 1.86 24.44 14.80
N ARG A 378 2.96 25.22 14.77
CA ARG A 378 3.92 25.35 15.88
C ARG A 378 3.42 26.26 17.01
N ILE A 379 2.56 27.24 16.71
CA ILE A 379 2.03 28.21 17.67
C ILE A 379 0.99 27.59 18.63
N ALA A 380 0.41 26.47 18.26
CA ALA A 380 -0.61 25.76 19.05
C ALA A 380 0.00 24.84 20.15
N LYS A 381 1.14 25.27 20.74
CA LYS A 381 1.76 24.59 21.89
C LYS A 381 1.08 24.88 23.18
#